data_47784a3b772394e222d673655add8c18
#
_entry.id   47784a3b772394e222d673655add8c18
#
_cell.length_a   1.000
_cell.length_b   1.000
_cell.length_c   1.000
_cell.angle_alpha   90.00
_cell.angle_beta   90.00
_cell.angle_gamma   90.00
#
_symmetry.space_group_name_H-M   'P 1'
#
loop_
_entity.id
_entity.type
_entity.pdbx_description
1 polymer ?
#
loop_
_entity_poly.entity_id
_entity_poly.type
_entity_poly.pdbx_seq_one_letter_code
_entity_poly.pdbx_strand_id
1 'polypeptide(L)'
;MQHRKNGRIPCPAGPPEKEPDIMQKNAKIYVAGHTGLVGSAITKALKDQGYTNFVHRTLEQLDLTSQAGVEQFFNEEKPEYVFLAAARVGGIVANNTYRAEFIRDNLVIQNNVIHSAWKTGVKKLLFLGSTCIYPRDCPQPMKEEYLLTGPLEQTNEPYAIAKIAGLKMCENYNRQYGTTFLSVMPTNLYGPNDNFDLEKSHVLPGLLRKIHLGRCLERGIC
;
A
#
# COMPACT_ATOMS: atom_id res chain seq x y z
N MET A 1 8.50 -66.44 -12.88
CA MET A 1 8.60 -65.24 -12.02
C MET A 1 9.15 -64.11 -12.84
N GLN A 2 8.30 -63.19 -13.33
CA GLN A 2 8.71 -62.05 -14.13
C GLN A 2 8.80 -60.81 -13.26
N HIS A 3 9.98 -60.23 -13.11
CA HIS A 3 10.21 -58.95 -12.43
C HIS A 3 9.61 -57.78 -13.20
N ARG A 4 8.58 -57.16 -12.69
CA ARG A 4 8.05 -55.86 -13.18
C ARG A 4 9.08 -54.78 -12.84
N LYS A 5 9.69 -54.18 -13.85
CA LYS A 5 10.50 -52.94 -13.72
C LYS A 5 9.54 -51.77 -13.42
N ASN A 6 9.67 -51.17 -12.25
CA ASN A 6 9.00 -49.95 -11.87
C ASN A 6 9.58 -48.78 -12.70
N GLY A 7 8.91 -48.41 -13.79
CA GLY A 7 9.20 -47.16 -14.50
C GLY A 7 8.72 -45.94 -13.67
N ARG A 8 9.64 -45.21 -13.11
CA ARG A 8 9.33 -43.87 -12.56
C ARG A 8 9.05 -42.95 -13.75
N ILE A 9 7.81 -42.41 -13.78
CA ILE A 9 7.47 -41.32 -14.72
C ILE A 9 8.25 -40.08 -14.22
N PRO A 10 9.12 -39.45 -15.06
CA PRO A 10 9.79 -38.23 -14.64
C PRO A 10 8.74 -37.12 -14.42
N CYS A 11 8.81 -36.41 -13.28
CA CYS A 11 8.04 -35.22 -13.08
C CYS A 11 8.33 -34.22 -14.23
N PRO A 12 7.29 -33.59 -14.81
CA PRO A 12 7.52 -32.57 -15.80
C PRO A 12 8.36 -31.45 -15.16
N ALA A 13 9.38 -30.97 -15.87
CA ALA A 13 10.16 -29.83 -15.47
C ALA A 13 9.21 -28.66 -15.19
N GLY A 14 9.35 -28.03 -14.03
CA GLY A 14 8.60 -26.82 -13.70
C GLY A 14 8.83 -25.75 -14.78
N PRO A 15 7.92 -24.77 -14.90
CA PRO A 15 8.11 -23.68 -15.84
C PRO A 15 9.48 -23.03 -15.59
N PRO A 16 10.19 -22.56 -16.64
CA PRO A 16 11.49 -21.94 -16.48
C PRO A 16 11.39 -20.79 -15.49
N GLU A 17 12.32 -20.76 -14.52
CA GLU A 17 12.45 -19.63 -13.59
C GLU A 17 12.62 -18.36 -14.44
N LYS A 18 11.64 -17.48 -14.40
CA LYS A 18 11.77 -16.15 -15.02
C LYS A 18 12.90 -15.45 -14.29
N GLU A 19 13.92 -15.00 -15.03
CA GLU A 19 14.92 -14.10 -14.46
C GLU A 19 14.24 -12.97 -13.67
N PRO A 20 14.78 -12.59 -12.50
CA PRO A 20 14.19 -11.54 -11.71
C PRO A 20 14.11 -10.27 -12.57
N ASP A 21 12.89 -9.75 -12.78
CA ASP A 21 12.65 -8.51 -13.53
C ASP A 21 13.20 -7.34 -12.70
N ILE A 22 14.49 -7.04 -12.92
CA ILE A 22 15.19 -5.95 -12.23
C ILE A 22 14.71 -4.64 -12.83
N MET A 23 14.09 -3.80 -12.00
CA MET A 23 13.62 -2.48 -12.38
C MET A 23 14.78 -1.63 -12.94
N GLN A 24 14.66 -1.19 -14.19
CA GLN A 24 15.66 -0.35 -14.84
C GLN A 24 15.71 1.05 -14.20
N LYS A 25 16.89 1.67 -14.13
CA LYS A 25 17.06 2.97 -13.44
C LYS A 25 16.30 4.13 -14.10
N ASN A 26 16.02 4.02 -15.38
CA ASN A 26 15.25 4.99 -16.17
C ASN A 26 13.76 4.62 -16.33
N ALA A 27 13.30 3.51 -15.72
CA ALA A 27 11.91 3.09 -15.77
C ALA A 27 10.99 4.18 -15.19
N LYS A 28 9.83 4.39 -15.81
CA LYS A 28 8.86 5.37 -15.34
C LYS A 28 8.13 4.89 -14.09
N ILE A 29 8.32 5.59 -12.98
CA ILE A 29 7.81 5.22 -11.66
C ILE A 29 6.76 6.23 -11.20
N TYR A 30 5.56 5.76 -10.88
CA TYR A 30 4.53 6.56 -10.24
C TYR A 30 4.47 6.24 -8.75
N VAL A 31 4.63 7.27 -7.91
CA VAL A 31 4.45 7.17 -6.45
C VAL A 31 3.20 7.96 -6.07
N ALA A 32 2.07 7.27 -5.95
CA ALA A 32 0.83 7.85 -5.48
C ALA A 32 0.96 8.19 -3.98
N GLY A 33 0.73 9.45 -3.61
CA GLY A 33 0.93 9.93 -2.23
C GLY A 33 2.39 10.27 -1.90
N HIS A 34 3.18 10.71 -2.89
CA HIS A 34 4.61 11.03 -2.78
C HIS A 34 4.95 12.13 -1.75
N THR A 35 3.99 12.94 -1.34
CA THR A 35 4.17 14.01 -0.32
C THR A 35 3.99 13.54 1.12
N GLY A 36 3.31 12.39 1.32
CA GLY A 36 3.07 11.82 2.64
C GLY A 36 4.27 11.08 3.21
N LEU A 37 4.17 10.64 4.47
CA LEU A 37 5.21 9.90 5.21
C LEU A 37 5.84 8.77 4.38
N VAL A 38 5.05 7.81 3.94
CA VAL A 38 5.56 6.61 3.26
C VAL A 38 5.97 6.91 1.81
N GLY A 39 5.15 7.65 1.06
CA GLY A 39 5.45 7.97 -0.34
C GLY A 39 6.71 8.81 -0.51
N SER A 40 6.96 9.76 0.40
CA SER A 40 8.20 10.56 0.38
C SER A 40 9.44 9.72 0.73
N ALA A 41 9.32 8.80 1.69
CA ALA A 41 10.38 7.89 2.06
C ALA A 41 10.73 6.91 0.91
N ILE A 42 9.72 6.34 0.25
CA ILE A 42 9.91 5.49 -0.94
C ILE A 42 10.59 6.29 -2.05
N THR A 43 10.10 7.50 -2.36
CA THR A 43 10.69 8.36 -3.38
C THR A 43 12.16 8.66 -3.09
N LYS A 44 12.47 8.99 -1.82
CA LYS A 44 13.85 9.23 -1.40
C LYS A 44 14.72 7.98 -1.57
N ALA A 45 14.28 6.84 -1.07
CA ALA A 45 15.02 5.58 -1.16
C ALA A 45 15.30 5.18 -2.63
N LEU A 46 14.34 5.36 -3.51
CA LEU A 46 14.52 5.10 -4.94
C LEU A 46 15.53 6.07 -5.58
N LYS A 47 15.47 7.38 -5.26
CA LYS A 47 16.44 8.37 -5.71
C LYS A 47 17.86 8.05 -5.23
N ASP A 48 18.01 7.69 -3.96
CA ASP A 48 19.29 7.30 -3.37
C ASP A 48 19.89 6.06 -4.07
N GLN A 49 19.04 5.19 -4.62
CA GLN A 49 19.44 4.05 -5.45
C GLN A 49 19.66 4.39 -6.93
N GLY A 50 19.53 5.64 -7.34
CA GLY A 50 19.81 6.09 -8.70
C GLY A 50 18.66 5.97 -9.69
N TYR A 51 17.41 5.81 -9.25
CA TYR A 51 16.24 5.94 -10.12
C TYR A 51 15.96 7.42 -10.35
N THR A 52 15.61 7.80 -11.59
CA THR A 52 15.51 9.23 -11.98
C THR A 52 14.18 9.61 -12.61
N ASN A 53 13.42 8.67 -13.14
CA ASN A 53 12.21 8.95 -13.92
C ASN A 53 10.94 8.77 -13.08
N PHE A 54 10.58 9.81 -12.34
CA PHE A 54 9.41 9.80 -11.47
C PHE A 54 8.26 10.62 -12.06
N VAL A 55 7.04 10.08 -11.92
CA VAL A 55 5.81 10.81 -12.12
C VAL A 55 5.17 11.07 -10.76
N HIS A 56 4.87 12.32 -10.48
CA HIS A 56 4.23 12.76 -9.25
C HIS A 56 2.99 13.59 -9.59
N ARG A 57 1.92 13.43 -8.81
CA ARG A 57 0.71 14.28 -8.83
C ARG A 57 0.27 14.55 -7.40
N THR A 58 0.00 15.81 -7.11
CA THR A 58 -0.66 16.19 -5.85
C THR A 58 -2.16 15.89 -5.92
N LEU A 59 -2.86 16.00 -4.81
CA LEU A 59 -4.32 15.80 -4.77
C LEU A 59 -5.07 16.77 -5.70
N GLU A 60 -4.60 18.03 -5.77
CA GLU A 60 -5.18 19.06 -6.63
C GLU A 60 -4.96 18.77 -8.13
N GLN A 61 -3.88 18.08 -8.47
CA GLN A 61 -3.55 17.69 -9.85
C GLN A 61 -4.24 16.40 -10.27
N LEU A 62 -4.43 15.47 -9.33
CA LEU A 62 -5.05 14.18 -9.59
C LEU A 62 -5.77 13.66 -8.32
N ASP A 63 -7.07 13.85 -8.28
CA ASP A 63 -7.91 13.18 -7.28
C ASP A 63 -8.09 11.71 -7.64
N LEU A 64 -7.50 10.83 -6.85
CA LEU A 64 -7.56 9.37 -7.06
C LEU A 64 -8.96 8.78 -6.82
N THR A 65 -9.90 9.55 -6.26
CA THR A 65 -11.31 9.17 -6.18
C THR A 65 -12.05 9.37 -7.50
N SER A 66 -11.50 10.15 -8.42
CA SER A 66 -12.04 10.35 -9.77
C SER A 66 -11.60 9.23 -10.70
N GLN A 67 -12.47 8.29 -11.00
CA GLN A 67 -12.16 7.19 -11.94
C GLN A 67 -11.68 7.73 -13.29
N ALA A 68 -12.41 8.66 -13.88
CA ALA A 68 -12.07 9.22 -15.20
C ALA A 68 -10.68 9.91 -15.18
N GLY A 69 -10.39 10.69 -14.11
CA GLY A 69 -9.09 11.34 -13.95
C GLY A 69 -7.95 10.35 -13.84
N VAL A 70 -8.14 9.25 -13.06
CA VAL A 70 -7.13 8.19 -12.91
C VAL A 70 -6.93 7.43 -14.23
N GLU A 71 -8.00 7.06 -14.93
CA GLU A 71 -7.90 6.39 -16.24
C GLU A 71 -7.18 7.26 -17.26
N GLN A 72 -7.50 8.54 -17.33
CA GLN A 72 -6.81 9.49 -18.22
C GLN A 72 -5.32 9.57 -17.88
N PHE A 73 -4.98 9.78 -16.61
CA PHE A 73 -3.59 9.86 -16.14
C PHE A 73 -2.78 8.61 -16.52
N PHE A 74 -3.31 7.41 -16.27
CA PHE A 74 -2.60 6.17 -16.60
C PHE A 74 -2.45 5.96 -18.10
N ASN A 75 -3.42 6.37 -18.92
CA ASN A 75 -3.33 6.31 -20.38
C ASN A 75 -2.29 7.28 -20.96
N GLU A 76 -2.15 8.47 -20.38
CA GLU A 76 -1.21 9.49 -20.81
C GLU A 76 0.23 9.16 -20.33
N GLU A 77 0.38 8.91 -19.04
CA GLU A 77 1.70 8.74 -18.42
C GLU A 77 2.29 7.34 -18.62
N LYS A 78 1.46 6.31 -18.65
CA LYS A 78 1.87 4.89 -18.80
C LYS A 78 3.02 4.51 -17.87
N PRO A 79 2.88 4.65 -16.55
CA PRO A 79 3.95 4.27 -15.63
C PRO A 79 4.24 2.77 -15.74
N GLU A 80 5.51 2.39 -15.65
CA GLU A 80 5.93 0.99 -15.66
C GLU A 80 5.83 0.35 -14.27
N TYR A 81 6.08 1.15 -13.24
CA TYR A 81 6.04 0.73 -11.84
C TYR A 81 5.19 1.70 -11.01
N VAL A 82 4.37 1.16 -10.12
CA VAL A 82 3.47 1.95 -9.28
C VAL A 82 3.66 1.60 -7.81
N PHE A 83 3.84 2.63 -6.98
CA PHE A 83 3.80 2.52 -5.53
C PHE A 83 2.54 3.24 -5.03
N LEU A 84 1.55 2.48 -4.57
CA LEU A 84 0.29 3.03 -4.08
C LEU A 84 0.39 3.30 -2.57
N ALA A 85 0.96 4.45 -2.23
CA ALA A 85 1.07 4.95 -0.86
C ALA A 85 -0.05 5.96 -0.50
N ALA A 86 -0.87 6.36 -1.47
CA ALA A 86 -2.02 7.22 -1.22
C ALA A 86 -3.15 6.43 -0.56
N ALA A 87 -3.65 6.96 0.54
CA ALA A 87 -4.81 6.46 1.26
C ALA A 87 -5.38 7.55 2.15
N ARG A 88 -6.67 7.45 2.51
CA ARG A 88 -7.21 8.23 3.62
C ARG A 88 -6.82 7.54 4.92
N VAL A 89 -5.95 8.17 5.69
CA VAL A 89 -5.41 7.64 6.95
C VAL A 89 -5.66 8.61 8.09
N GLY A 90 -5.66 8.11 9.33
CA GLY A 90 -5.81 8.93 10.51
C GLY A 90 -5.74 8.11 11.79
N GLY A 91 -5.63 8.76 12.93
CA GLY A 91 -5.66 8.15 14.25
C GLY A 91 -7.02 7.51 14.59
N ILE A 92 -7.11 6.89 15.77
CA ILE A 92 -8.31 6.15 16.24
C ILE A 92 -9.56 7.05 16.23
N VAL A 93 -9.45 8.29 16.68
CA VAL A 93 -10.57 9.24 16.73
C VAL A 93 -11.13 9.50 15.33
N ALA A 94 -10.25 9.81 14.37
CA ALA A 94 -10.66 10.07 12.99
C ALA A 94 -11.30 8.83 12.33
N ASN A 95 -10.71 7.65 12.51
CA ASN A 95 -11.27 6.39 12.00
C ASN A 95 -12.66 6.11 12.57
N ASN A 96 -12.85 6.31 13.87
CA ASN A 96 -14.13 6.05 14.51
C ASN A 96 -15.20 7.10 14.18
N THR A 97 -14.80 8.34 13.88
CA THR A 97 -15.72 9.44 13.55
C THR A 97 -16.15 9.43 12.09
N TYR A 98 -15.22 9.23 11.17
CA TYR A 98 -15.43 9.34 9.71
C TYR A 98 -15.48 7.97 9.04
N ARG A 99 -16.17 7.01 9.63
CA ARG A 99 -16.19 5.59 9.22
C ARG A 99 -16.58 5.39 7.75
N ALA A 100 -17.62 6.09 7.30
CA ALA A 100 -18.12 5.97 5.92
C ALA A 100 -17.12 6.51 4.90
N GLU A 101 -16.50 7.64 5.17
CA GLU A 101 -15.49 8.23 4.31
C GLU A 101 -14.22 7.37 4.28
N PHE A 102 -13.79 6.80 5.41
CA PHE A 102 -12.61 5.94 5.45
C PHE A 102 -12.76 4.69 4.59
N ILE A 103 -13.90 4.00 4.66
CA ILE A 103 -14.11 2.82 3.82
C ILE A 103 -14.30 3.22 2.35
N ARG A 104 -15.17 4.21 2.06
CA ARG A 104 -15.47 4.64 0.71
C ARG A 104 -14.23 5.13 -0.03
N ASP A 105 -13.53 6.11 0.53
CA ASP A 105 -12.44 6.77 -0.17
C ASP A 105 -11.29 5.80 -0.43
N ASN A 106 -10.94 4.95 0.55
CA ASN A 106 -9.90 3.95 0.36
C ASN A 106 -10.28 2.89 -0.68
N LEU A 107 -11.55 2.41 -0.70
CA LEU A 107 -12.02 1.49 -1.72
C LEU A 107 -11.96 2.12 -3.12
N VAL A 108 -12.41 3.36 -3.26
CA VAL A 108 -12.42 4.05 -4.56
C VAL A 108 -10.99 4.30 -5.07
N ILE A 109 -10.10 4.83 -4.22
CA ILE A 109 -8.70 5.08 -4.58
C ILE A 109 -8.02 3.81 -5.08
N GLN A 110 -8.08 2.74 -4.30
CA GLN A 110 -7.39 1.49 -4.65
C GLN A 110 -8.01 0.82 -5.88
N ASN A 111 -9.34 0.82 -6.03
CA ASN A 111 -10.01 0.29 -7.22
C ASN A 111 -9.57 1.02 -8.48
N ASN A 112 -9.58 2.34 -8.46
CA ASN A 112 -9.20 3.15 -9.61
C ASN A 112 -7.75 2.90 -10.02
N VAL A 113 -6.82 2.93 -9.04
CA VAL A 113 -5.38 2.78 -9.32
C VAL A 113 -5.04 1.35 -9.74
N ILE A 114 -5.49 0.32 -9.02
CA ILE A 114 -5.16 -1.08 -9.32
C ILE A 114 -5.73 -1.49 -10.68
N HIS A 115 -6.99 -1.10 -10.97
CA HIS A 115 -7.62 -1.42 -12.24
C HIS A 115 -6.94 -0.72 -13.42
N SER A 116 -6.64 0.59 -13.29
CA SER A 116 -5.95 1.35 -14.34
C SER A 116 -4.52 0.84 -14.56
N ALA A 117 -3.82 0.45 -13.50
CA ALA A 117 -2.50 -0.14 -13.61
C ALA A 117 -2.51 -1.44 -14.44
N TRP A 118 -3.50 -2.30 -14.22
CA TRP A 118 -3.68 -3.49 -15.05
C TRP A 118 -4.03 -3.13 -16.51
N LYS A 119 -5.01 -2.25 -16.73
CA LYS A 119 -5.45 -1.84 -18.09
C LYS A 119 -4.30 -1.28 -18.94
N THR A 120 -3.37 -0.56 -18.32
CA THR A 120 -2.26 0.10 -19.04
C THR A 120 -0.96 -0.71 -19.04
N GLY A 121 -0.99 -1.94 -18.49
CA GLY A 121 0.15 -2.85 -18.55
C GLY A 121 1.29 -2.50 -17.60
N VAL A 122 0.98 -1.93 -16.42
CA VAL A 122 1.97 -1.73 -15.35
C VAL A 122 2.67 -3.05 -15.02
N LYS A 123 3.99 -3.05 -15.08
CA LYS A 123 4.81 -4.24 -14.85
C LYS A 123 4.71 -4.74 -13.41
N LYS A 124 4.76 -3.81 -12.45
CA LYS A 124 4.68 -4.13 -11.02
C LYS A 124 3.98 -3.02 -10.24
N LEU A 125 3.10 -3.40 -9.34
CA LEU A 125 2.45 -2.47 -8.42
C LEU A 125 2.70 -2.93 -6.98
N LEU A 126 3.11 -2.01 -6.11
CA LEU A 126 3.19 -2.22 -4.68
C LEU A 126 2.00 -1.53 -4.00
N PHE A 127 1.12 -2.33 -3.40
CA PHE A 127 0.00 -1.87 -2.58
C PHE A 127 0.38 -1.87 -1.10
N LEU A 128 0.18 -0.74 -0.44
CA LEU A 128 0.37 -0.65 1.01
C LEU A 128 -0.92 -1.07 1.73
N GLY A 129 -0.90 -2.26 2.30
CA GLY A 129 -1.88 -2.75 3.27
C GLY A 129 -1.67 -2.10 4.64
N SER A 130 -1.98 -2.83 5.69
CA SER A 130 -1.77 -2.42 7.08
C SER A 130 -1.90 -3.65 7.99
N THR A 131 -1.22 -3.67 9.11
CA THR A 131 -1.39 -4.75 10.11
C THR A 131 -2.77 -4.76 10.78
N CYS A 132 -3.57 -3.70 10.68
CA CYS A 132 -4.94 -3.67 11.18
C CYS A 132 -5.92 -4.61 10.46
N ILE A 133 -5.48 -5.24 9.34
CA ILE A 133 -6.27 -6.24 8.60
C ILE A 133 -6.37 -7.58 9.34
N TYR A 134 -5.50 -7.82 10.31
CA TYR A 134 -5.53 -9.05 11.09
C TYR A 134 -6.58 -8.98 12.20
N PRO A 135 -7.11 -10.13 12.65
CA PRO A 135 -8.03 -10.18 13.77
C PRO A 135 -7.47 -9.47 15.00
N ARG A 136 -8.31 -8.77 15.73
CA ARG A 136 -7.93 -8.04 16.95
C ARG A 136 -7.19 -8.93 17.96
N ASP A 137 -7.66 -10.15 18.15
CA ASP A 137 -7.16 -11.07 19.15
C ASP A 137 -6.33 -12.24 18.53
N CYS A 138 -5.68 -12.00 17.36
CA CYS A 138 -4.85 -13.02 16.74
C CYS A 138 -3.57 -13.29 17.55
N PRO A 139 -3.03 -14.52 17.51
CA PRO A 139 -1.78 -14.86 18.19
C PRO A 139 -0.59 -14.02 17.72
N GLN A 140 0.39 -13.86 18.61
CA GLN A 140 1.65 -13.14 18.32
C GLN A 140 2.83 -14.13 18.29
N PRO A 141 3.76 -13.96 17.32
CA PRO A 141 3.79 -12.96 16.24
C PRO A 141 2.69 -13.21 15.20
N MET A 142 2.14 -12.14 14.62
CA MET A 142 1.12 -12.23 13.58
C MET A 142 1.66 -12.94 12.34
N LYS A 143 0.88 -13.90 11.81
CA LYS A 143 1.18 -14.59 10.57
C LYS A 143 0.17 -14.24 9.48
N GLU A 144 0.59 -14.30 8.22
CA GLU A 144 -0.28 -13.99 7.08
C GLU A 144 -1.54 -14.86 7.01
N GLU A 145 -1.45 -16.12 7.45
CA GLU A 145 -2.56 -17.09 7.51
C GLU A 145 -3.70 -16.70 8.47
N TYR A 146 -3.46 -15.73 9.37
CA TYR A 146 -4.50 -15.23 10.28
C TYR A 146 -5.46 -14.24 9.65
N LEU A 147 -5.20 -13.84 8.40
CA LEU A 147 -6.11 -12.95 7.68
C LEU A 147 -7.52 -13.57 7.57
N LEU A 148 -8.55 -12.80 7.97
CA LEU A 148 -9.97 -13.19 7.93
C LEU A 148 -10.34 -14.38 8.84
N THR A 149 -9.56 -14.70 9.86
CA THR A 149 -9.86 -15.80 10.81
C THR A 149 -10.64 -15.35 12.04
N GLY A 150 -10.91 -14.07 12.20
CA GLY A 150 -11.65 -13.54 13.36
C GLY A 150 -12.09 -12.09 13.17
N PRO A 151 -12.77 -11.48 14.16
CA PRO A 151 -13.25 -10.12 14.11
C PRO A 151 -12.10 -9.11 14.11
N LEU A 152 -12.29 -8.02 13.35
CA LEU A 152 -11.37 -6.90 13.30
C LEU A 152 -11.54 -6.00 14.52
N GLU A 153 -10.56 -5.11 14.75
CA GLU A 153 -10.67 -4.05 15.75
C GLU A 153 -11.72 -3.03 15.27
N GLN A 154 -12.76 -2.78 16.11
CA GLN A 154 -13.97 -2.07 15.72
C GLN A 154 -13.75 -0.61 15.34
N THR A 155 -12.81 0.09 15.97
CA THR A 155 -12.61 1.53 15.73
C THR A 155 -12.02 1.81 14.37
N ASN A 156 -11.22 0.90 13.81
CA ASN A 156 -10.61 1.03 12.50
C ASN A 156 -11.11 0.01 11.46
N GLU A 157 -12.14 -0.78 11.80
CA GLU A 157 -12.71 -1.81 10.92
C GLU A 157 -12.99 -1.32 9.48
N PRO A 158 -13.60 -0.14 9.24
CA PRO A 158 -13.87 0.36 7.89
C PRO A 158 -12.61 0.50 7.05
N TYR A 159 -11.53 1.01 7.63
CA TYR A 159 -10.22 1.11 6.99
C TYR A 159 -9.61 -0.26 6.75
N ALA A 160 -9.67 -1.15 7.74
CA ALA A 160 -9.15 -2.51 7.63
C ALA A 160 -9.85 -3.30 6.53
N ILE A 161 -11.17 -3.24 6.43
CA ILE A 161 -11.96 -3.87 5.35
C ILE A 161 -11.52 -3.34 3.99
N ALA A 162 -11.36 -2.03 3.84
CA ALA A 162 -10.88 -1.45 2.58
C ALA A 162 -9.49 -2.01 2.22
N LYS A 163 -8.57 -2.10 3.18
CA LYS A 163 -7.22 -2.64 2.94
C LYS A 163 -7.23 -4.13 2.61
N ILE A 164 -8.08 -4.93 3.25
CA ILE A 164 -8.30 -6.34 2.89
C ILE A 164 -8.79 -6.45 1.44
N ALA A 165 -9.77 -5.64 1.05
CA ALA A 165 -10.29 -5.64 -0.31
C ALA A 165 -9.20 -5.32 -1.34
N GLY A 166 -8.34 -4.33 -1.10
CA GLY A 166 -7.22 -3.99 -1.99
C GLY A 166 -6.19 -5.11 -2.11
N LEU A 167 -5.83 -5.76 -0.99
CA LEU A 167 -4.96 -6.93 -0.98
C LEU A 167 -5.58 -8.06 -1.83
N LYS A 168 -6.85 -8.38 -1.59
CA LYS A 168 -7.55 -9.42 -2.35
C LYS A 168 -7.72 -9.04 -3.82
N MET A 169 -7.87 -7.77 -4.15
CA MET A 169 -7.87 -7.30 -5.52
C MET A 169 -6.52 -7.59 -6.20
N CYS A 170 -5.39 -7.22 -5.61
CA CYS A 170 -4.06 -7.55 -6.14
C CYS A 170 -3.89 -9.05 -6.36
N GLU A 171 -4.24 -9.87 -5.35
CA GLU A 171 -4.17 -11.34 -5.43
C GLU A 171 -4.98 -11.89 -6.61
N ASN A 172 -6.24 -11.43 -6.78
CA ASN A 172 -7.10 -11.93 -7.85
C ASN A 172 -6.69 -11.45 -9.23
N TYR A 173 -6.15 -10.23 -9.36
CA TYR A 173 -5.56 -9.75 -10.60
C TYR A 173 -4.34 -10.58 -11.01
N ASN A 174 -3.49 -10.95 -10.05
CA ASN A 174 -2.36 -11.85 -10.30
C ASN A 174 -2.83 -13.22 -10.80
N ARG A 175 -3.85 -13.80 -10.16
CA ARG A 175 -4.39 -15.12 -10.52
C ARG A 175 -5.08 -15.12 -11.89
N GLN A 176 -5.86 -14.09 -12.17
CA GLN A 176 -6.70 -14.05 -13.37
C GLN A 176 -5.95 -13.54 -14.60
N TYR A 177 -5.10 -12.51 -14.42
CA TYR A 177 -4.47 -11.78 -15.52
C TYR A 177 -2.94 -11.94 -15.57
N GLY A 178 -2.35 -12.66 -14.63
CA GLY A 178 -0.90 -12.86 -14.57
C GLY A 178 -0.12 -11.59 -14.23
N THR A 179 -0.72 -10.63 -13.54
CA THR A 179 -0.02 -9.43 -13.06
C THR A 179 0.97 -9.78 -11.96
N THR A 180 1.88 -8.85 -11.64
CA THR A 180 2.86 -8.97 -10.54
C THR A 180 2.62 -7.89 -9.50
N PHE A 181 1.38 -7.79 -8.99
CA PHE A 181 0.98 -6.84 -7.98
C PHE A 181 1.27 -7.39 -6.59
N LEU A 182 2.04 -6.65 -5.80
CA LEU A 182 2.47 -7.04 -4.47
C LEU A 182 1.72 -6.25 -3.41
N SER A 183 1.39 -6.90 -2.31
CA SER A 183 0.83 -6.24 -1.14
C SER A 183 1.78 -6.41 0.04
N VAL A 184 2.05 -5.33 0.77
CA VAL A 184 2.87 -5.35 1.99
C VAL A 184 2.07 -4.78 3.15
N MET A 185 2.29 -5.30 4.35
CA MET A 185 1.60 -4.92 5.57
C MET A 185 2.55 -4.17 6.50
N PRO A 186 2.73 -2.84 6.29
CA PRO A 186 3.54 -2.05 7.21
C PRO A 186 2.88 -2.01 8.59
N THR A 187 3.69 -2.03 9.62
CA THR A 187 3.26 -1.74 10.99
C THR A 187 3.07 -0.23 11.18
N ASN A 188 2.96 0.25 12.42
CA ASN A 188 2.87 1.69 12.68
C ASN A 188 4.19 2.37 12.29
N LEU A 189 4.13 3.17 11.23
CA LEU A 189 5.25 3.94 10.71
C LEU A 189 5.27 5.34 11.32
N TYR A 190 6.44 5.93 11.40
CA TYR A 190 6.66 7.31 11.83
C TYR A 190 7.89 7.88 11.13
N GLY A 191 7.99 9.20 11.02
CA GLY A 191 9.15 9.84 10.40
C GLY A 191 8.85 11.23 9.85
N PRO A 192 9.76 11.75 9.00
CA PRO A 192 9.54 13.02 8.29
C PRO A 192 8.28 12.97 7.44
N ASN A 193 7.61 14.11 7.32
CA ASN A 193 6.35 14.27 6.58
C ASN A 193 5.15 13.48 7.14
N ASP A 194 5.23 13.06 8.42
CA ASP A 194 4.07 12.50 9.13
C ASP A 194 3.04 13.61 9.45
N ASN A 195 1.84 13.18 9.81
CA ASN A 195 0.80 14.09 10.27
C ASN A 195 0.99 14.40 11.76
N PHE A 196 1.36 15.65 12.08
CA PHE A 196 1.54 16.12 13.44
C PHE A 196 0.30 16.87 14.01
N ASP A 197 -0.86 16.75 13.40
CA ASP A 197 -2.10 17.35 13.92
C ASP A 197 -2.41 16.82 15.33
N LEU A 198 -2.86 17.70 16.24
CA LEU A 198 -3.04 17.35 17.65
C LEU A 198 -4.20 16.38 17.91
N GLU A 199 -5.18 16.33 16.99
CA GLU A 199 -6.39 15.52 17.11
C GLU A 199 -6.42 14.33 16.16
N LYS A 200 -5.84 14.48 14.95
CA LYS A 200 -5.96 13.52 13.86
C LYS A 200 -4.71 12.67 13.64
N SER A 201 -3.59 13.02 14.29
CA SER A 201 -2.33 12.28 14.13
C SER A 201 -2.35 10.91 14.81
N HIS A 202 -1.42 10.07 14.40
CA HIS A 202 -1.08 8.87 15.15
C HIS A 202 -0.42 9.22 16.49
N VAL A 203 -0.32 8.23 17.38
CA VAL A 203 0.12 8.44 18.79
C VAL A 203 1.50 9.10 18.87
N LEU A 204 2.49 8.57 18.15
CA LEU A 204 3.88 9.05 18.25
C LEU A 204 4.04 10.51 17.78
N PRO A 205 3.61 10.89 16.56
CA PRO A 205 3.72 12.30 16.13
C PRO A 205 2.89 13.24 16.98
N GLY A 206 1.72 12.81 17.47
CA GLY A 206 0.89 13.61 18.39
C GLY A 206 1.59 13.86 19.72
N LEU A 207 2.23 12.85 20.30
CA LEU A 207 3.01 13.01 21.54
C LEU A 207 4.23 13.91 21.34
N LEU A 208 4.98 13.72 20.26
CA LEU A 208 6.14 14.57 19.92
C LEU A 208 5.73 16.03 19.84
N ARG A 209 4.62 16.34 19.15
CA ARG A 209 4.12 17.72 19.06
C ARG A 209 3.68 18.27 20.40
N LYS A 210 2.93 17.50 21.20
CA LYS A 210 2.48 17.93 22.54
C LYS A 210 3.65 18.24 23.48
N ILE A 211 4.66 17.36 23.51
CA ILE A 211 5.85 17.55 24.33
C ILE A 211 6.64 18.78 23.86
N HIS A 212 6.79 18.94 22.54
CA HIS A 212 7.48 20.12 21.98
C HIS A 212 6.77 21.41 22.34
N LEU A 213 5.45 21.49 22.18
CA LEU A 213 4.65 22.68 22.54
C LEU A 213 4.72 22.98 24.03
N GLY A 214 4.63 21.97 24.90
CA GLY A 214 4.81 22.14 26.35
C GLY A 214 6.15 22.77 26.67
N ARG A 215 7.24 22.27 26.06
CA ARG A 215 8.58 22.83 26.25
C ARG A 215 8.73 24.27 25.71
N CYS A 216 8.06 24.59 24.61
CA CYS A 216 8.02 25.96 24.08
C CYS A 216 7.34 26.92 25.04
N LEU A 217 6.20 26.51 25.61
CA LEU A 217 5.46 27.29 26.61
C LEU A 217 6.30 27.55 27.87
N GLU A 218 6.96 26.51 28.41
CA GLU A 218 7.88 26.65 29.57
C GLU A 218 9.02 27.65 29.32
N ARG A 219 9.46 27.77 28.07
CA ARG A 219 10.54 28.69 27.67
C ARG A 219 10.08 30.05 27.19
N GLY A 220 8.77 30.32 27.20
CA GLY A 220 8.20 31.58 26.68
C GLY A 220 8.43 31.81 25.20
N ILE A 221 8.55 30.73 24.38
CA ILE A 221 8.78 30.80 22.94
C ILE A 221 7.46 30.76 22.15
N CYS A 222 6.36 30.45 22.81
CA CYS A 222 5.01 30.45 22.21
C CYS A 222 4.16 31.57 22.77
#